data_3d639872e304590361f984d60134a98c
#
_entry.id   3d639872e304590361f984d60134a98c
#
_cell.length_a   1.000
_cell.length_b   1.000
_cell.length_c   1.000
_cell.angle_alpha   90.00
_cell.angle_beta   90.00
_cell.angle_gamma   90.00
#
_symmetry.space_group_name_H-M   'P 1'
#
loop_
_entity.id
_entity.type
_entity.pdbx_description
1 polymer ?
#
loop_
_entity_poly.entity_id
_entity_poly.type
_entity_poly.pdbx_seq_one_letter_code
_entity_poly.pdbx_strand_id
1 'polypeptide(L)'
;MAPETPLTVIVVDDQALFRRSIQDRLRSDGYDVVSAENGIEALELLQAAPGPCVVLLDLMMPVMNGVEFLQALDRKGEPGDVRVMLVSGHGVVDRVALDSKRIVARLQKPLEMNELRSALETQCGPSPAQRTLH
;
A
#
# COMPACT_ATOMS: atom_id res chain seq x y z
N MET A 1 11.62 8.19 -25.06
CA MET A 1 10.62 8.18 -23.99
C MET A 1 11.30 8.06 -22.64
N ALA A 2 10.99 8.97 -21.75
CA ALA A 2 11.59 8.92 -20.42
C ALA A 2 11.14 7.65 -19.70
N PRO A 3 12.03 6.95 -18.98
CA PRO A 3 11.61 5.80 -18.20
C PRO A 3 10.62 6.24 -17.12
N GLU A 4 9.58 5.45 -16.92
CA GLU A 4 8.64 5.70 -15.84
C GLU A 4 9.34 5.53 -14.51
N THR A 5 9.04 6.42 -13.57
CA THR A 5 9.54 6.28 -12.20
C THR A 5 8.98 4.99 -11.62
N PRO A 6 9.84 4.09 -11.10
CA PRO A 6 9.34 2.83 -10.55
C PRO A 6 8.39 3.07 -9.39
N LEU A 7 7.30 2.31 -9.38
CA LEU A 7 6.34 2.34 -8.29
C LEU A 7 6.84 1.49 -7.15
N THR A 8 6.86 2.05 -5.95
CA THR A 8 7.20 1.30 -4.74
C THR A 8 5.91 0.94 -4.02
N VAL A 9 5.79 -0.34 -3.63
CA VAL A 9 4.68 -0.81 -2.82
C VAL A 9 5.17 -0.97 -1.39
N ILE A 10 4.46 -0.37 -0.45
CA ILE A 10 4.78 -0.46 0.97
C ILE A 10 3.67 -1.27 1.64
N VAL A 11 4.02 -2.43 2.19
CA VAL A 11 3.06 -3.29 2.91
C VAL A 11 3.15 -2.98 4.39
N VAL A 12 2.08 -2.45 4.96
CA VAL A 12 2.04 -2.03 6.37
C VAL A 12 1.06 -2.91 7.12
N ASP A 13 1.57 -3.82 7.93
CA ASP A 13 0.77 -4.78 8.68
C ASP A 13 1.61 -5.32 9.82
N ASP A 14 1.02 -5.47 11.01
CA ASP A 14 1.74 -5.99 12.17
C ASP A 14 1.95 -7.51 12.14
N GLN A 15 1.23 -8.21 11.27
CA GLN A 15 1.36 -9.66 11.15
C GLN A 15 2.46 -10.03 10.17
N ALA A 16 3.56 -10.56 10.69
CA ALA A 16 4.77 -10.82 9.89
C ALA A 16 4.51 -11.81 8.75
N LEU A 17 3.74 -12.86 9.00
CA LEU A 17 3.47 -13.87 7.98
C LEU A 17 2.64 -13.30 6.82
N PHE A 18 1.67 -12.48 7.14
CA PHE A 18 0.86 -11.82 6.12
C PHE A 18 1.72 -10.87 5.29
N ARG A 19 2.52 -10.04 5.96
CA ARG A 19 3.43 -9.10 5.31
C ARG A 19 4.35 -9.81 4.32
N ARG A 20 5.00 -10.88 4.79
CA ARG A 20 5.95 -11.63 3.98
C ARG A 20 5.28 -12.28 2.78
N SER A 21 4.10 -12.86 2.98
CA SER A 21 3.35 -13.51 1.90
C SER A 21 3.02 -12.53 0.77
N ILE A 22 2.50 -11.37 1.13
CA ILE A 22 2.16 -10.35 0.14
C ILE A 22 3.42 -9.83 -0.55
N GLN A 23 4.45 -9.56 0.24
CA GLN A 23 5.71 -9.06 -0.28
C GLN A 23 6.32 -9.99 -1.33
N ASP A 24 6.36 -11.30 -1.03
CA ASP A 24 6.93 -12.28 -1.93
C ASP A 24 6.15 -12.37 -3.25
N ARG A 25 4.84 -12.35 -3.16
CA ARG A 25 4.00 -12.44 -4.35
C ARG A 25 4.10 -11.22 -5.25
N LEU A 26 4.13 -10.04 -4.65
CA LEU A 26 4.27 -8.80 -5.42
C LEU A 26 5.66 -8.66 -6.03
N ARG A 27 6.69 -9.10 -5.33
CA ARG A 27 8.03 -9.14 -5.90
C ARG A 27 8.10 -10.08 -7.09
N SER A 28 7.38 -11.19 -7.02
CA SER A 28 7.28 -12.12 -8.13
C SER A 28 6.63 -11.48 -9.37
N ASP A 29 5.73 -10.52 -9.15
CA ASP A 29 5.10 -9.75 -10.22
C ASP A 29 6.00 -8.60 -10.71
N GLY A 30 7.18 -8.45 -10.13
CA GLY A 30 8.15 -7.44 -10.55
C GLY A 30 8.09 -6.13 -9.78
N TYR A 31 7.21 -6.01 -8.79
CA TYR A 31 7.11 -4.78 -8.00
C TYR A 31 8.28 -4.64 -7.04
N ASP A 32 8.63 -3.39 -6.79
CA ASP A 32 9.59 -3.01 -5.76
C ASP A 32 8.80 -2.90 -4.46
N VAL A 33 9.06 -3.80 -3.51
CA VAL A 33 8.23 -3.92 -2.31
C VAL A 33 9.08 -3.78 -1.05
N VAL A 34 8.65 -2.91 -0.16
CA VAL A 34 9.20 -2.81 1.18
C VAL A 34 8.06 -3.00 2.18
N SER A 35 8.39 -3.26 3.44
CA SER A 35 7.36 -3.53 4.43
C SER A 35 7.63 -2.81 5.74
N ALA A 36 6.54 -2.57 6.47
CA ALA A 36 6.58 -1.92 7.78
C ALA A 36 5.64 -2.63 8.73
N GLU A 37 5.99 -2.68 10.02
CA GLU A 37 5.13 -3.32 11.02
C GLU A 37 4.13 -2.34 11.64
N ASN A 38 4.31 -1.06 11.44
CA ASN A 38 3.40 -0.05 12.00
C ASN A 38 3.48 1.24 11.20
N GLY A 39 2.64 2.20 11.56
CA GLY A 39 2.55 3.46 10.83
C GLY A 39 3.80 4.33 10.94
N ILE A 40 4.52 4.24 12.05
CA ILE A 40 5.73 5.04 12.23
C ILE A 40 6.80 4.59 11.25
N GLU A 41 7.03 3.28 11.14
CA GLU A 41 7.98 2.75 10.16
C GLU A 41 7.56 3.11 8.73
N ALA A 42 6.26 3.04 8.46
CA ALA A 42 5.75 3.37 7.13
C ALA A 42 6.04 4.83 6.76
N LEU A 43 5.85 5.75 7.70
CA LEU A 43 6.17 7.16 7.47
C LEU A 43 7.65 7.37 7.18
N GLU A 44 8.52 6.67 7.90
CA GLU A 44 9.97 6.73 7.66
C GLU A 44 10.32 6.23 6.26
N LEU A 45 9.70 5.13 5.85
CA LEU A 45 9.94 4.58 4.52
C LEU A 45 9.47 5.54 3.42
N LEU A 46 8.35 6.21 3.62
CA LEU A 46 7.85 7.19 2.65
C LEU A 46 8.80 8.36 2.49
N GLN A 47 9.43 8.81 3.59
CA GLN A 47 10.40 9.89 3.52
C GLN A 47 11.66 9.48 2.76
N ALA A 48 12.04 8.21 2.85
CA ALA A 48 13.25 7.69 2.21
C ALA A 48 13.02 7.25 0.76
N ALA A 49 11.76 7.07 0.35
CA ALA A 49 11.42 6.55 -0.98
C ALA A 49 10.82 7.64 -1.86
N PRO A 50 11.63 8.38 -2.61
CA PRO A 50 11.09 9.39 -3.52
C PRO A 50 10.36 8.71 -4.68
N GLY A 51 9.31 9.34 -5.16
CA GLY A 51 8.57 8.84 -6.29
C GLY A 51 7.22 8.26 -5.89
N PRO A 52 6.49 7.68 -6.86
CA PRO A 52 5.14 7.20 -6.58
C PRO A 52 5.16 5.96 -5.70
N CYS A 53 4.26 5.93 -4.72
CA CYS A 53 4.12 4.83 -3.77
C CYS A 53 2.67 4.39 -3.65
N VAL A 54 2.48 3.09 -3.46
CA VAL A 54 1.19 2.53 -3.05
C VAL A 54 1.39 1.91 -1.68
N VAL A 55 0.58 2.31 -0.73
CA VAL A 55 0.64 1.78 0.64
C VAL A 55 -0.53 0.82 0.83
N LEU A 56 -0.22 -0.45 1.10
CA LEU A 56 -1.22 -1.43 1.52
C LEU A 56 -1.29 -1.32 3.03
N LEU A 57 -2.36 -0.72 3.52
CA LEU A 57 -2.43 -0.28 4.90
C LEU A 57 -3.46 -1.06 5.70
N ASP A 58 -2.99 -1.77 6.72
CA ASP A 58 -3.87 -2.39 7.71
C ASP A 58 -4.39 -1.31 8.66
N LEU A 59 -5.70 -1.28 8.89
CA LEU A 59 -6.30 -0.31 9.80
C LEU A 59 -6.06 -0.65 11.27
N MET A 60 -5.89 -1.93 11.57
CA MET A 60 -5.80 -2.41 12.95
C MET A 60 -4.37 -2.81 13.29
N MET A 61 -3.59 -1.85 13.76
CA MET A 61 -2.19 -2.08 14.15
C MET A 61 -1.91 -1.45 15.51
N PRO A 62 -0.98 -2.02 16.29
CA PRO A 62 -0.52 -1.37 17.52
C PRO A 62 0.39 -0.19 17.18
N VAL A 63 0.73 0.61 18.17
CA VAL A 63 1.64 1.76 18.11
C VAL A 63 1.03 2.91 17.31
N MET A 64 0.86 2.76 16.01
CA MET A 64 0.17 3.74 15.17
C MET A 64 -0.71 2.97 14.19
N ASN A 65 -2.02 3.06 14.37
CA ASN A 65 -2.96 2.36 13.49
C ASN A 65 -3.13 3.08 12.16
N GLY A 66 -3.90 2.46 11.26
CA GLY A 66 -4.07 3.00 9.92
C GLY A 66 -4.71 4.38 9.87
N VAL A 67 -5.65 4.65 10.75
CA VAL A 67 -6.30 5.97 10.81
C VAL A 67 -5.30 7.04 11.23
N GLU A 68 -4.51 6.75 12.26
CA GLU A 68 -3.48 7.67 12.73
C GLU A 68 -2.41 7.92 11.67
N PHE A 69 -2.04 6.88 10.95
CA PHE A 69 -1.09 7.00 9.84
C PHE A 69 -1.62 7.94 8.76
N LEU A 70 -2.87 7.76 8.35
CA LEU A 70 -3.48 8.62 7.32
C LEU A 70 -3.57 10.06 7.78
N GLN A 71 -3.94 10.28 9.05
CA GLN A 71 -3.99 11.62 9.60
C GLN A 71 -2.63 12.29 9.61
N ALA A 72 -1.59 11.54 9.99
CA ALA A 72 -0.23 12.06 9.99
C ALA A 72 0.24 12.40 8.57
N LEU A 73 -0.09 11.55 7.61
CA LEU A 73 0.28 11.77 6.23
C LEU A 73 -0.39 13.01 5.65
N ASP A 74 -1.69 13.17 5.91
CA ASP A 74 -2.44 14.31 5.41
C ASP A 74 -2.00 15.63 6.05
N ARG A 75 -1.63 15.60 7.33
CA ARG A 75 -1.15 16.81 8.02
C ARG A 75 0.18 17.32 7.47
N LYS A 76 1.06 16.43 7.06
CA LYS A 76 2.34 16.83 6.53
C LYS A 76 2.26 17.43 5.13
N GLY A 77 1.16 17.19 4.43
CA GLY A 77 1.01 17.65 3.07
C GLY A 77 2.00 17.01 2.10
N GLU A 78 2.69 16.01 2.55
CA GLU A 78 3.77 15.31 1.89
C GLU A 78 3.49 13.83 1.88
N PRO A 79 4.24 13.10 1.14
CA PRO A 79 4.94 13.40 -0.10
C PRO A 79 3.94 13.28 -1.25
N GLY A 80 4.26 13.72 -2.43
CA GLY A 80 3.37 13.85 -3.56
C GLY A 80 2.47 12.67 -3.89
N ASP A 81 2.92 11.74 -4.73
CA ASP A 81 2.06 10.66 -5.22
C ASP A 81 2.10 9.44 -4.29
N VAL A 82 1.27 9.48 -3.27
CA VAL A 82 1.08 8.35 -2.36
C VAL A 82 -0.38 7.93 -2.42
N ARG A 83 -0.62 6.72 -2.90
CA ARG A 83 -1.94 6.11 -3.00
C ARG A 83 -2.07 5.05 -1.92
N VAL A 84 -3.22 5.00 -1.28
CA VAL A 84 -3.44 4.08 -0.16
C VAL A 84 -4.54 3.09 -0.50
N MET A 85 -4.24 1.82 -0.31
CA MET A 85 -5.23 0.74 -0.38
C MET A 85 -5.43 0.22 1.04
N LEU A 86 -6.64 0.39 1.56
CA LEU A 86 -6.95 -0.06 2.92
C LEU A 86 -7.21 -1.57 2.91
N VAL A 87 -6.61 -2.28 3.84
CA VAL A 87 -6.81 -3.71 3.99
C VAL A 87 -7.14 -3.97 5.45
N SER A 88 -8.27 -4.62 5.74
CA SER A 88 -8.61 -4.85 7.12
C SER A 88 -9.57 -6.03 7.29
N GLY A 89 -9.81 -6.39 8.55
CA GLY A 89 -10.68 -7.49 8.90
C GLY A 89 -12.13 -7.22 8.50
N HIS A 90 -12.91 -8.28 8.54
CA HIS A 90 -14.29 -8.28 8.07
C HIS A 90 -15.12 -7.17 8.72
N GLY A 91 -15.76 -6.37 7.90
CA GLY A 91 -16.66 -5.32 8.33
C GLY A 91 -15.99 -4.02 8.79
N VAL A 92 -14.70 -4.03 9.06
CA VAL A 92 -14.00 -2.84 9.57
C VAL A 92 -13.87 -1.78 8.49
N VAL A 93 -13.50 -2.20 7.29
CA VAL A 93 -13.28 -1.26 6.18
C VAL A 93 -14.54 -0.47 5.87
N ASP A 94 -15.70 -1.15 5.92
CA ASP A 94 -16.98 -0.52 5.62
C ASP A 94 -17.46 0.41 6.73
N ARG A 95 -17.02 0.18 7.97
CA ARG A 95 -17.46 0.97 9.12
C ARG A 95 -16.69 2.26 9.29
N VAL A 96 -15.47 2.29 8.79
CA VAL A 96 -14.59 3.44 8.97
C VAL A 96 -14.76 4.38 7.78
N ALA A 97 -15.41 5.51 8.03
CA ALA A 97 -15.56 6.54 7.01
C ALA A 97 -14.30 7.40 7.01
N LEU A 98 -13.37 7.03 6.16
CA LEU A 98 -12.14 7.80 5.98
C LEU A 98 -12.26 8.64 4.73
N ASP A 99 -11.90 9.89 4.86
CA ASP A 99 -12.14 10.92 3.85
C ASP A 99 -10.87 11.37 3.14
N SER A 100 -9.80 10.59 3.24
CA SER A 100 -8.56 10.94 2.58
C SER A 100 -8.66 10.70 1.08
N LYS A 101 -8.24 11.68 0.30
CA LYS A 101 -8.20 11.56 -1.16
C LYS A 101 -7.15 10.57 -1.64
N ARG A 102 -6.25 10.15 -0.74
CA ARG A 102 -5.22 9.18 -1.08
C ARG A 102 -5.75 7.76 -1.15
N ILE A 103 -6.93 7.50 -0.58
CA ILE A 103 -7.51 6.16 -0.56
C ILE A 103 -8.08 5.84 -1.95
N VAL A 104 -7.50 4.85 -2.61
CA VAL A 104 -7.91 4.45 -3.95
C VAL A 104 -8.60 3.10 -4.00
N ALA A 105 -8.51 2.32 -2.93
CA ALA A 105 -9.18 1.02 -2.86
C ALA A 105 -9.39 0.62 -1.41
N ARG A 106 -10.37 -0.26 -1.19
CA ARG A 106 -10.69 -0.83 0.12
C ARG A 106 -10.83 -2.32 -0.06
N LEU A 107 -9.98 -3.09 0.62
CA LEU A 107 -9.92 -4.54 0.50
C LEU A 107 -10.13 -5.19 1.86
N GLN A 108 -10.74 -6.36 1.88
CA GLN A 108 -11.01 -7.09 3.12
C GLN A 108 -10.09 -8.29 3.26
N LYS A 109 -9.77 -8.64 4.49
CA LYS A 109 -9.09 -9.90 4.80
C LYS A 109 -10.14 -11.00 4.94
N PRO A 110 -9.87 -12.22 4.49
CA PRO A 110 -8.62 -12.65 3.87
C PRO A 110 -8.44 -12.05 2.48
N LEU A 111 -7.25 -11.53 2.23
CA LEU A 111 -6.97 -10.84 0.99
C LEU A 111 -6.67 -11.83 -0.13
N GLU A 112 -7.41 -11.74 -1.21
CA GLU A 112 -7.15 -12.57 -2.39
C GLU A 112 -6.19 -11.85 -3.32
N MET A 113 -5.17 -12.58 -3.78
CA MET A 113 -4.16 -11.98 -4.63
C MET A 113 -4.72 -11.45 -5.94
N ASN A 114 -5.73 -12.12 -6.50
CA ASN A 114 -6.33 -11.63 -7.73
C ASN A 114 -7.04 -10.28 -7.54
N GLU A 115 -7.68 -10.08 -6.38
CA GLU A 115 -8.28 -8.79 -6.04
C GLU A 115 -7.22 -7.71 -5.90
N LEU A 116 -6.13 -8.03 -5.22
CA LEU A 116 -5.03 -7.09 -5.03
C LEU A 116 -4.39 -6.73 -6.37
N ARG A 117 -4.11 -7.72 -7.21
CA ARG A 117 -3.52 -7.47 -8.52
C ARG A 117 -4.42 -6.61 -9.39
N SER A 118 -5.73 -6.91 -9.36
CA SER A 118 -6.71 -6.14 -10.12
C SER A 118 -6.75 -4.68 -9.65
N ALA A 119 -6.73 -4.46 -8.34
CA ALA A 119 -6.71 -3.11 -7.79
C ALA A 119 -5.44 -2.36 -8.20
N LEU A 120 -4.28 -3.02 -8.13
CA LEU A 120 -3.03 -2.41 -8.55
C LEU A 120 -3.04 -2.06 -10.03
N GLU A 121 -3.54 -2.96 -10.87
CA GLU A 121 -3.62 -2.69 -12.32
C GLU A 121 -4.55 -1.51 -12.61
N THR A 122 -5.68 -1.46 -11.94
CA THR A 122 -6.66 -0.38 -12.14
C THR A 122 -6.08 0.97 -11.75
N GLN A 123 -5.32 1.01 -10.66
CA GLN A 123 -4.82 2.27 -10.12
C GLN A 123 -3.43 2.66 -10.63
N CYS A 124 -2.63 1.69 -11.06
CA CYS A 124 -1.22 1.92 -11.36
C CYS A 124 -0.77 1.36 -12.70
N GLY A 125 -1.67 0.74 -13.47
CA GLY A 125 -1.32 0.13 -14.74
C GLY A 125 -0.74 -1.27 -14.60
N PRO A 126 -0.32 -1.88 -15.71
CA PRO A 126 0.18 -3.26 -15.70
C PRO A 126 1.35 -3.44 -14.75
N SER A 127 1.52 -4.67 -14.23
CA SER A 127 2.64 -4.96 -13.36
C SER A 127 3.96 -4.80 -14.11
N PRO A 128 5.07 -4.55 -13.40
CA PRO A 128 6.37 -4.43 -14.07
C PRO A 128 6.76 -5.69 -14.88
N ALA A 129 6.39 -6.87 -14.38
CA ALA A 129 6.65 -8.09 -15.11
C ALA A 129 5.88 -8.14 -16.44
N GLN A 130 4.65 -7.64 -16.46
CA GLN A 130 3.85 -7.57 -17.69
C GLN A 130 4.42 -6.55 -18.67
N ARG A 131 4.94 -5.43 -18.15
CA ARG A 131 5.54 -4.39 -19.00
C ARG A 131 6.78 -4.86 -19.71
N THR A 132 7.55 -5.76 -19.09
CA THR A 132 8.79 -6.25 -19.68
C THR A 132 8.57 -7.33 -20.73
N LEU A 133 7.33 -7.78 -20.92
CA LEU A 133 7.01 -8.80 -21.92
C LEU A 133 6.83 -8.25 -23.33
N HIS A 134 7.05 -6.98 -23.50
CA HIS A 134 6.94 -6.35 -24.81
C HIS A 134 8.25 -6.23 -25.52
#